data_60ba907ddfeadc26ef3461961ed539e3
#
_entry.id   60ba907ddfeadc26ef3461961ed539e3
#
_cell.length_a   1.000
_cell.length_b   1.000
_cell.length_c   1.000
_cell.angle_alpha   90.00
_cell.angle_beta   90.00
_cell.angle_gamma   90.00
#
_symmetry.space_group_name_H-M   'P 1'
#
loop_
_entity.id
_entity.type
_entity.pdbx_description
1 polymer ?
#
loop_
_entity_poly.entity_id
_entity_poly.type
_entity_poly.pdbx_seq_one_letter_code
_entity_poly.pdbx_strand_id
1 'polypeptide(L)'
;MNINPKHLAYLKSKTYTIAIVDGFILLCLALVANFYAGRFATFHAGNSVQDIVLSNIPVFDVSTIFIYGPIVMWVMLLIYCFNKPHKIPFILKSIAIFIIIRSAFVSLTHIGPFPDRLIMGSDSPDWIRLFTFGGDLFFSAHTGLPFLLALIFWKEKALRILFTATAIFFGIIVLMGHLHYSIDVLSAFFITYTIYNISKWMFKNDFTMFELK
;
A
#
# COMPACT_ATOMS: atom_id res chain seq x y z
N MET A 1 -2.72 -31.47 -2.07
CA MET A 1 -2.84 -30.25 -1.26
C MET A 1 -3.92 -30.50 -0.20
N ASN A 2 -3.55 -30.91 1.02
CA ASN A 2 -4.50 -31.22 2.09
C ASN A 2 -4.93 -29.89 2.75
N ILE A 3 -6.04 -29.34 2.29
CA ILE A 3 -6.67 -28.18 2.93
C ILE A 3 -7.27 -28.70 4.25
N ASN A 4 -6.86 -28.10 5.36
CA ASN A 4 -7.35 -28.46 6.70
C ASN A 4 -8.89 -28.40 6.71
N PRO A 5 -9.61 -29.46 7.17
CA PRO A 5 -11.07 -29.49 7.22
C PRO A 5 -11.72 -28.29 7.93
N LYS A 6 -11.04 -27.71 8.92
CA LYS A 6 -11.49 -26.48 9.61
C LYS A 6 -11.51 -25.27 8.65
N HIS A 7 -10.57 -25.17 7.72
CA HIS A 7 -10.55 -24.09 6.73
C HIS A 7 -11.69 -24.24 5.71
N LEU A 8 -12.03 -25.47 5.32
CA LEU A 8 -13.17 -25.74 4.43
C LEU A 8 -14.51 -25.38 5.09
N ALA A 9 -14.67 -25.64 6.39
CA ALA A 9 -15.86 -25.25 7.14
C ALA A 9 -15.99 -23.70 7.24
N TYR A 10 -14.87 -23.00 7.39
CA TYR A 10 -14.84 -21.53 7.37
C TYR A 10 -15.27 -20.95 6.04
N LEU A 11 -14.73 -21.45 4.93
CA LEU A 11 -15.06 -21.00 3.57
C LEU A 11 -16.56 -21.18 3.24
N LYS A 12 -17.23 -22.11 3.92
CA LYS A 12 -18.69 -22.35 3.76
C LYS A 12 -19.54 -21.50 4.73
N SER A 13 -18.94 -20.75 5.63
CA SER A 13 -19.71 -19.94 6.59
C SER A 13 -20.22 -18.65 5.93
N LYS A 14 -21.52 -18.34 6.16
CA LYS A 14 -22.14 -17.10 5.67
C LYS A 14 -21.37 -15.85 6.16
N THR A 15 -20.87 -15.88 7.38
CA THR A 15 -20.11 -14.80 8.00
C THR A 15 -18.80 -14.53 7.23
N TYR A 16 -18.07 -15.58 6.83
CA TYR A 16 -16.86 -15.43 6.05
C TYR A 16 -17.14 -14.87 4.65
N THR A 17 -18.19 -15.39 3.99
CA THR A 17 -18.58 -14.92 2.65
C THR A 17 -18.93 -13.43 2.68
N ILE A 18 -19.73 -13.00 3.67
CA ILE A 18 -20.07 -11.58 3.84
C ILE A 18 -18.79 -10.77 4.08
N ALA A 19 -17.91 -11.21 4.99
CA ALA A 19 -16.69 -10.48 5.32
C ALA A 19 -15.76 -10.28 4.10
N ILE A 20 -15.66 -11.28 3.22
CA ILE A 20 -14.90 -11.19 1.96
C ILE A 20 -15.56 -10.23 0.98
N VAL A 21 -16.87 -10.37 0.75
CA VAL A 21 -17.61 -9.51 -0.17
C VAL A 21 -17.52 -8.06 0.26
N ASP A 22 -17.74 -7.77 1.53
CA ASP A 22 -17.59 -6.43 2.11
C ASP A 22 -16.16 -5.89 1.92
N GLY A 23 -15.15 -6.74 2.12
CA GLY A 23 -13.75 -6.39 1.91
C GLY A 23 -13.45 -6.01 0.46
N PHE A 24 -13.97 -6.77 -0.50
CA PHE A 24 -13.83 -6.46 -1.92
C PHE A 24 -14.57 -5.19 -2.32
N ILE A 25 -15.81 -5.00 -1.86
CA ILE A 25 -16.58 -3.78 -2.13
C ILE A 25 -15.83 -2.56 -1.59
N LEU A 26 -15.37 -2.62 -0.34
CA LEU A 26 -14.63 -1.53 0.28
C LEU A 26 -13.32 -1.22 -0.48
N LEU A 27 -12.60 -2.27 -0.91
CA LEU A 27 -11.38 -2.10 -1.69
C LEU A 27 -11.66 -1.47 -3.06
N CYS A 28 -12.72 -1.90 -3.76
CA CYS A 28 -13.13 -1.30 -5.04
C CYS A 28 -13.46 0.20 -4.87
N LEU A 29 -14.23 0.55 -3.84
CA LEU A 29 -14.55 1.94 -3.53
C LEU A 29 -13.29 2.75 -3.19
N ALA A 30 -12.36 2.17 -2.45
CA ALA A 30 -11.07 2.78 -2.12
C ALA A 30 -10.23 3.05 -3.37
N LEU A 31 -10.16 2.10 -4.31
CA LEU A 31 -9.42 2.26 -5.57
C LEU A 31 -10.04 3.35 -6.46
N VAL A 32 -11.37 3.43 -6.52
CA VAL A 32 -12.07 4.51 -7.23
C VAL A 32 -11.75 5.86 -6.59
N ALA A 33 -11.82 5.96 -5.27
CA ALA A 33 -11.45 7.19 -4.54
C ALA A 33 -10.00 7.59 -4.81
N ASN A 34 -9.06 6.62 -4.78
CA ASN A 34 -7.65 6.86 -5.06
C ASN A 34 -7.41 7.35 -6.49
N PHE A 35 -8.13 6.80 -7.46
CA PHE A 35 -8.02 7.24 -8.86
C PHE A 35 -8.40 8.72 -9.00
N TYR A 36 -9.54 9.13 -8.44
CA TYR A 36 -9.96 10.54 -8.51
C TYR A 36 -9.07 11.46 -7.68
N ALA A 37 -8.65 11.04 -6.49
CA ALA A 37 -7.73 11.79 -5.64
C ALA A 37 -6.38 12.04 -6.32
N GLY A 38 -5.79 10.98 -6.93
CA GLY A 38 -4.52 11.09 -7.64
C GLY A 38 -4.59 12.01 -8.85
N ARG A 39 -5.69 11.92 -9.63
CA ARG A 39 -5.92 12.86 -10.75
C ARG A 39 -6.10 14.29 -10.27
N PHE A 40 -6.89 14.49 -9.22
CA PHE A 40 -7.13 15.80 -8.62
C PHE A 40 -5.83 16.42 -8.14
N ALA A 41 -5.03 15.70 -7.36
CA ALA A 41 -3.74 16.17 -6.85
C ALA A 41 -2.75 16.49 -8.00
N THR A 42 -2.71 15.66 -9.04
CA THR A 42 -1.84 15.89 -10.19
C THR A 42 -2.23 17.13 -10.97
N PHE A 43 -3.53 17.37 -11.16
CA PHE A 43 -4.03 18.54 -11.86
C PHE A 43 -3.79 19.84 -11.08
N HIS A 44 -3.82 19.79 -9.75
CA HIS A 44 -3.62 20.94 -8.86
C HIS A 44 -2.20 21.00 -8.26
N ALA A 45 -1.26 20.18 -8.76
CA ALA A 45 0.10 20.17 -8.26
C ALA A 45 0.72 21.57 -8.32
N GLY A 46 1.19 22.04 -7.15
CA GLY A 46 1.82 23.35 -6.98
C GLY A 46 3.32 23.30 -7.25
N ASN A 47 4.05 24.16 -6.56
CA ASN A 47 5.51 24.21 -6.66
C ASN A 47 6.15 23.07 -5.89
N SER A 48 7.35 22.65 -6.34
CA SER A 48 8.22 21.76 -5.58
C SER A 48 8.70 22.44 -4.29
N VAL A 49 9.04 21.64 -3.29
CA VAL A 49 9.65 22.12 -2.05
C VAL A 49 11.09 21.61 -1.94
N GLN A 50 11.91 22.27 -1.13
CA GLN A 50 13.26 21.81 -0.84
C GLN A 50 13.20 20.55 0.03
N ASP A 51 14.08 19.58 -0.27
CA ASP A 51 14.25 18.36 0.52
C ASP A 51 15.74 18.10 0.73
N ILE A 52 16.14 18.03 1.99
CA ILE A 52 17.54 17.86 2.36
C ILE A 52 18.15 16.53 1.86
N VAL A 53 17.34 15.47 1.72
CA VAL A 53 17.82 14.19 1.22
C VAL A 53 17.96 14.26 -0.29
N LEU A 54 16.89 14.63 -1.00
CA LEU A 54 16.86 14.65 -2.46
C LEU A 54 17.85 15.67 -3.05
N SER A 55 18.08 16.78 -2.38
CA SER A 55 19.06 17.79 -2.80
C SER A 55 20.52 17.32 -2.69
N ASN A 56 20.79 16.22 -1.98
CA ASN A 56 22.15 15.72 -1.72
C ASN A 56 22.42 14.31 -2.29
N ILE A 57 21.47 13.71 -3.00
CA ILE A 57 21.67 12.42 -3.68
C ILE A 57 21.41 12.58 -5.18
N PRO A 58 22.13 11.87 -6.06
CA PRO A 58 21.82 11.85 -7.48
C PRO A 58 20.55 11.02 -7.75
N VAL A 59 19.89 11.31 -8.88
CA VAL A 59 18.76 10.50 -9.37
C VAL A 59 19.27 9.20 -9.97
N PHE A 60 18.65 8.09 -9.59
CA PHE A 60 18.92 6.77 -10.16
C PHE A 60 17.68 6.27 -10.93
N ASP A 61 17.91 5.52 -11.99
CA ASP A 61 16.82 4.83 -12.68
C ASP A 61 16.39 3.60 -11.87
N VAL A 62 15.26 3.76 -11.18
CA VAL A 62 14.64 2.72 -10.36
C VAL A 62 13.32 2.22 -10.97
N SER A 63 13.01 2.59 -12.23
CA SER A 63 11.73 2.34 -12.89
C SER A 63 11.29 0.88 -12.80
N THR A 64 12.19 -0.06 -13.10
CA THR A 64 11.89 -1.50 -13.05
C THR A 64 11.51 -1.95 -11.65
N ILE A 65 12.27 -1.54 -10.63
CA ILE A 65 12.02 -1.95 -9.24
C ILE A 65 10.73 -1.29 -8.73
N PHE A 66 10.52 -0.03 -9.05
CA PHE A 66 9.33 0.72 -8.66
C PHE A 66 8.05 0.11 -9.21
N ILE A 67 8.06 -0.34 -10.46
CA ILE A 67 6.88 -0.91 -11.12
C ILE A 67 6.66 -2.37 -10.72
N TYR A 68 7.68 -3.22 -10.87
CA TYR A 68 7.55 -4.67 -10.73
C TYR A 68 7.73 -5.17 -9.30
N GLY A 69 8.45 -4.44 -8.47
CA GLY A 69 8.67 -4.81 -7.07
C GLY A 69 7.37 -4.99 -6.26
N PRO A 70 6.43 -4.03 -6.29
CA PRO A 70 5.14 -4.20 -5.65
C PRO A 70 4.34 -5.39 -6.19
N ILE A 71 4.41 -5.66 -7.51
CA ILE A 71 3.72 -6.82 -8.11
C ILE A 71 4.24 -8.12 -7.49
N VAL A 72 5.56 -8.27 -7.36
CA VAL A 72 6.17 -9.44 -6.70
C VAL A 72 5.67 -9.58 -5.26
N MET A 73 5.65 -8.48 -4.51
CA MET A 73 5.13 -8.47 -3.13
C MET A 73 3.66 -8.92 -3.06
N TRP A 74 2.80 -8.43 -3.96
CA TRP A 74 1.39 -8.81 -4.00
C TRP A 74 1.19 -10.27 -4.38
N VAL A 75 1.96 -10.78 -5.36
CA VAL A 75 1.93 -12.21 -5.74
C VAL A 75 2.32 -13.09 -4.55
N MET A 76 3.38 -12.73 -3.83
CA MET A 76 3.79 -13.46 -2.62
C MET A 76 2.69 -13.47 -1.54
N LEU A 77 2.05 -12.32 -1.30
CA LEU A 77 0.93 -12.21 -0.37
C LEU A 77 -0.26 -13.08 -0.81
N LEU A 78 -0.61 -13.08 -2.10
CA LEU A 78 -1.70 -13.90 -2.64
C LEU A 78 -1.41 -15.39 -2.45
N ILE A 79 -0.19 -15.86 -2.75
CA ILE A 79 0.21 -17.26 -2.53
C ILE A 79 0.08 -17.64 -1.06
N TYR A 80 0.52 -16.76 -0.15
CA TYR A 80 0.37 -16.99 1.29
C TYR A 80 -1.11 -17.06 1.70
N CYS A 81 -1.93 -16.13 1.25
CA CYS A 81 -3.34 -16.05 1.57
C CYS A 81 -4.14 -17.23 1.01
N PHE A 82 -3.70 -17.81 -0.12
CA PHE A 82 -4.33 -19.01 -0.68
C PHE A 82 -4.31 -20.19 0.30
N ASN A 83 -3.24 -20.30 1.10
CA ASN A 83 -3.11 -21.32 2.14
C ASN A 83 -3.80 -20.94 3.46
N LYS A 84 -4.11 -19.66 3.67
CA LYS A 84 -4.72 -19.14 4.91
C LYS A 84 -5.86 -18.15 4.60
N PRO A 85 -6.95 -18.61 3.95
CA PRO A 85 -8.00 -17.73 3.44
C PRO A 85 -8.74 -16.95 4.53
N HIS A 86 -8.79 -17.45 5.78
CA HIS A 86 -9.39 -16.75 6.91
C HIS A 86 -8.73 -15.38 7.21
N LYS A 87 -7.52 -15.14 6.72
CA LYS A 87 -6.80 -13.87 6.90
C LYS A 87 -7.21 -12.79 5.89
N ILE A 88 -7.79 -13.18 4.77
CA ILE A 88 -8.09 -12.28 3.63
C ILE A 88 -9.01 -11.12 4.01
N PRO A 89 -10.14 -11.31 4.75
CA PRO A 89 -11.07 -10.21 5.01
C PRO A 89 -10.42 -9.03 5.73
N PHE A 90 -9.64 -9.30 6.78
CA PHE A 90 -8.95 -8.24 7.53
C PHE A 90 -7.88 -7.53 6.70
N ILE A 91 -7.12 -8.28 5.88
CA ILE A 91 -6.10 -7.72 4.99
C ILE A 91 -6.75 -6.78 3.97
N LEU A 92 -7.81 -7.22 3.25
CA LEU A 92 -8.50 -6.42 2.25
C LEU A 92 -9.05 -5.12 2.85
N LYS A 93 -9.74 -5.21 3.98
CA LYS A 93 -10.33 -4.05 4.65
C LYS A 93 -9.26 -3.08 5.17
N SER A 94 -8.15 -3.59 5.70
CA SER A 94 -7.04 -2.74 6.16
C SER A 94 -6.37 -2.01 5.01
N ILE A 95 -6.16 -2.67 3.87
CA ILE A 95 -5.63 -2.05 2.65
C ILE A 95 -6.61 -0.99 2.14
N ALA A 96 -7.91 -1.27 2.14
CA ALA A 96 -8.92 -0.32 1.71
C ALA A 96 -8.93 0.95 2.58
N ILE A 97 -8.86 0.82 3.91
CA ILE A 97 -8.75 1.97 4.83
C ILE A 97 -7.45 2.76 4.57
N PHE A 98 -6.33 2.06 4.34
CA PHE A 98 -5.08 2.71 3.98
C PHE A 98 -5.24 3.57 2.71
N ILE A 99 -5.83 3.02 1.67
CA ILE A 99 -6.04 3.72 0.40
C ILE A 99 -6.99 4.91 0.57
N ILE A 100 -8.10 4.76 1.31
CA ILE A 100 -9.07 5.83 1.56
C ILE A 100 -8.41 6.99 2.32
N ILE A 101 -7.69 6.68 3.40
CA ILE A 101 -7.01 7.71 4.19
C ILE A 101 -5.93 8.39 3.34
N ARG A 102 -5.13 7.62 2.58
CA ARG A 102 -4.15 8.21 1.66
C ARG A 102 -4.81 9.11 0.62
N SER A 103 -5.93 8.70 0.05
CA SER A 103 -6.68 9.51 -0.91
C SER A 103 -7.10 10.85 -0.33
N ALA A 104 -7.54 10.89 0.93
CA ALA A 104 -7.85 12.13 1.62
C ALA A 104 -6.61 13.03 1.78
N PHE A 105 -5.50 12.49 2.25
CA PHE A 105 -4.26 13.25 2.43
C PHE A 105 -3.70 13.79 1.11
N VAL A 106 -3.70 12.98 0.06
CA VAL A 106 -3.26 13.36 -1.27
C VAL A 106 -4.13 14.50 -1.83
N SER A 107 -5.44 14.47 -1.57
CA SER A 107 -6.36 15.53 -2.01
C SER A 107 -6.19 16.85 -1.24
N LEU A 108 -5.62 16.80 -0.04
CA LEU A 108 -5.39 17.99 0.81
C LEU A 108 -4.02 18.62 0.57
N THR A 109 -3.09 17.91 -0.08
CA THR A 109 -1.68 18.31 -0.18
C THR A 109 -1.26 18.40 -1.65
N HIS A 110 -1.08 19.59 -2.15
CA HIS A 110 -0.78 19.86 -3.57
C HIS A 110 0.70 20.23 -3.77
N ILE A 111 1.61 19.46 -3.17
CA ILE A 111 3.05 19.63 -3.38
C ILE A 111 3.39 19.17 -4.79
N GLY A 112 4.14 19.99 -5.54
CA GLY A 112 4.64 19.61 -6.85
C GLY A 112 5.77 18.59 -6.76
N PRO A 113 6.02 17.84 -7.84
CA PRO A 113 7.10 16.86 -7.87
C PRO A 113 8.47 17.54 -7.76
N PHE A 114 9.45 16.81 -7.20
CA PHE A 114 10.82 17.32 -7.12
C PHE A 114 11.38 17.56 -8.55
N PRO A 115 12.14 18.64 -8.79
CA PRO A 115 12.53 19.07 -10.16
C PRO A 115 13.24 17.98 -10.96
N ASP A 116 14.19 17.29 -10.33
CA ASP A 116 15.02 16.25 -10.98
C ASP A 116 14.45 14.84 -10.81
N ARG A 117 13.12 14.71 -10.59
CA ARG A 117 12.53 13.39 -10.42
C ARG A 117 12.68 12.54 -11.67
N LEU A 118 12.82 11.23 -11.46
CA LEU A 118 12.78 10.25 -12.54
C LEU A 118 11.47 10.35 -13.33
N ILE A 119 11.56 10.66 -14.61
CA ILE A 119 10.44 10.61 -15.52
C ILE A 119 10.30 9.17 -15.98
N MET A 120 9.24 8.50 -15.58
CA MET A 120 8.96 7.16 -16.07
C MET A 120 8.72 7.23 -17.58
N GLY A 121 9.57 6.53 -18.34
CA GLY A 121 9.67 6.66 -19.78
C GLY A 121 8.36 6.36 -20.52
N SER A 122 8.33 6.82 -21.77
CA SER A 122 7.29 6.52 -22.76
C SER A 122 7.00 5.02 -22.92
N ASP A 123 7.93 4.18 -22.52
CA ASP A 123 7.90 2.72 -22.69
C ASP A 123 7.13 1.98 -21.57
N SER A 124 6.61 2.71 -20.57
CA SER A 124 5.75 2.08 -19.55
C SER A 124 4.41 1.66 -20.19
N PRO A 125 3.93 0.43 -19.94
CA PRO A 125 2.64 -0.03 -20.43
C PRO A 125 1.49 0.93 -20.05
N ASP A 126 0.53 1.13 -20.94
CA ASP A 126 -0.57 2.10 -20.75
C ASP A 126 -1.36 1.86 -19.45
N TRP A 127 -1.54 0.62 -19.04
CA TRP A 127 -2.21 0.28 -17.78
C TRP A 127 -1.46 0.77 -16.53
N ILE A 128 -0.12 0.86 -16.59
CA ILE A 128 0.68 1.43 -15.50
C ILE A 128 0.46 2.94 -15.41
N ARG A 129 0.39 3.62 -16.56
CA ARG A 129 0.15 5.07 -16.62
C ARG A 129 -1.21 5.46 -16.04
N LEU A 130 -2.21 4.58 -16.12
CA LEU A 130 -3.53 4.81 -15.51
C LEU A 130 -3.48 4.89 -13.98
N PHE A 131 -2.48 4.26 -13.35
CA PHE A 131 -2.33 4.18 -11.89
C PHE A 131 -1.10 4.93 -11.36
N THR A 132 -0.30 5.54 -12.25
CA THR A 132 0.89 6.32 -11.86
C THR A 132 0.57 7.81 -12.01
N PHE A 133 0.26 8.45 -10.90
CA PHE A 133 -0.04 9.86 -10.84
C PHE A 133 1.23 10.65 -10.49
N GLY A 134 1.35 11.88 -11.04
CA GLY A 134 2.55 12.67 -10.83
C GLY A 134 2.54 13.55 -9.59
N GLY A 135 1.36 13.88 -9.08
CA GLY A 135 1.16 14.78 -7.93
C GLY A 135 0.62 14.09 -6.69
N ASP A 136 0.48 12.76 -6.69
CA ASP A 136 -0.04 11.99 -5.56
C ASP A 136 1.06 11.63 -4.54
N LEU A 137 1.76 12.65 -4.03
CA LEU A 137 3.02 12.47 -3.31
C LEU A 137 2.83 12.11 -1.84
N PHE A 138 1.95 12.80 -1.11
CA PHE A 138 1.83 12.59 0.34
C PHE A 138 0.82 11.49 0.67
N PHE A 139 1.15 10.48 1.41
CA PHE A 139 2.40 9.87 1.84
C PHE A 139 2.69 8.60 1.03
N SER A 140 3.95 8.10 1.01
CA SER A 140 4.35 7.01 0.10
C SER A 140 3.59 5.71 0.33
N ALA A 141 2.83 5.26 -0.69
CA ALA A 141 2.17 3.95 -0.67
C ALA A 141 3.18 2.78 -0.80
N HIS A 142 4.28 2.99 -1.55
CA HIS A 142 5.33 1.99 -1.69
C HIS A 142 6.01 1.66 -0.36
N THR A 143 6.12 2.64 0.54
CA THR A 143 6.61 2.44 1.91
C THR A 143 5.51 1.95 2.84
N GLY A 144 4.34 2.58 2.79
CA GLY A 144 3.27 2.35 3.76
C GLY A 144 2.58 1.00 3.62
N LEU A 145 2.29 0.53 2.40
CA LEU A 145 1.59 -0.75 2.22
C LEU A 145 2.40 -1.97 2.72
N PRO A 146 3.69 -2.13 2.37
CA PRO A 146 4.47 -3.20 2.99
C PRO A 146 4.59 -3.04 4.51
N PHE A 147 4.69 -1.81 5.04
CA PHE A 147 4.71 -1.62 6.49
C PHE A 147 3.37 -1.97 7.14
N LEU A 148 2.24 -1.68 6.49
CA LEU A 148 0.93 -2.17 6.94
C LEU A 148 0.89 -3.69 7.04
N LEU A 149 1.41 -4.40 6.03
CA LEU A 149 1.51 -5.85 6.05
C LEU A 149 2.44 -6.34 7.18
N ALA A 150 3.56 -5.66 7.42
CA ALA A 150 4.44 -5.98 8.55
C ALA A 150 3.71 -5.89 9.90
N LEU A 151 2.85 -4.87 10.08
CA LEU A 151 2.04 -4.69 11.28
C LEU A 151 0.93 -5.74 11.38
N ILE A 152 0.25 -6.06 10.27
CA ILE A 152 -0.77 -7.12 10.22
C ILE A 152 -0.18 -8.48 10.61
N PHE A 153 0.98 -8.80 10.06
CA PHE A 153 1.68 -10.07 10.32
C PHE A 153 2.67 -10.00 11.49
N TRP A 154 2.49 -9.08 12.44
CA TRP A 154 3.47 -8.84 13.51
C TRP A 154 3.84 -10.08 14.31
N LYS A 155 2.89 -10.97 14.54
CA LYS A 155 3.10 -12.24 15.27
C LYS A 155 3.84 -13.31 14.45
N GLU A 156 3.90 -13.16 13.12
CA GLU A 156 4.56 -14.09 12.21
C GLU A 156 5.97 -13.58 11.88
N LYS A 157 6.98 -13.98 12.66
CA LYS A 157 8.34 -13.41 12.62
C LYS A 157 8.91 -13.29 11.20
N ALA A 158 8.76 -14.32 10.36
CA ALA A 158 9.31 -14.32 9.00
C ALA A 158 8.63 -13.24 8.12
N LEU A 159 7.29 -13.17 8.14
CA LEU A 159 6.54 -12.19 7.36
C LEU A 159 6.75 -10.76 7.88
N ARG A 160 6.80 -10.59 9.21
CA ARG A 160 7.14 -9.30 9.81
C ARG A 160 8.47 -8.78 9.31
N ILE A 161 9.52 -9.61 9.37
CA ILE A 161 10.87 -9.20 8.91
C ILE A 161 10.84 -8.91 7.41
N LEU A 162 10.24 -9.81 6.61
CA LEU A 162 10.12 -9.64 5.16
C LEU A 162 9.46 -8.31 4.81
N PHE A 163 8.26 -8.04 5.32
CA PHE A 163 7.51 -6.84 4.97
C PHE A 163 8.12 -5.56 5.57
N THR A 164 8.77 -5.63 6.75
CA THR A 164 9.51 -4.49 7.28
C THR A 164 10.72 -4.15 6.39
N ALA A 165 11.48 -5.17 5.97
CA ALA A 165 12.59 -4.98 5.06
C ALA A 165 12.12 -4.45 3.70
N THR A 166 11.00 -4.95 3.19
CA THR A 166 10.38 -4.46 1.95
C THR A 166 9.95 -2.99 2.06
N ALA A 167 9.38 -2.58 3.20
CA ALA A 167 8.98 -1.19 3.44
C ALA A 167 10.18 -0.24 3.43
N ILE A 168 11.26 -0.62 4.11
CA ILE A 168 12.52 0.15 4.14
C ILE A 168 13.13 0.19 2.72
N PHE A 169 13.20 -0.96 2.05
CA PHE A 169 13.74 -1.07 0.70
C PHE A 169 13.00 -0.16 -0.28
N PHE A 170 11.67 -0.21 -0.34
CA PHE A 170 10.91 0.68 -1.21
C PHE A 170 10.99 2.15 -0.79
N GLY A 171 11.10 2.43 0.52
CA GLY A 171 11.37 3.79 1.00
C GLY A 171 12.67 4.35 0.40
N ILE A 172 13.74 3.55 0.36
CA ILE A 172 15.02 3.92 -0.26
C ILE A 172 14.85 4.07 -1.79
N ILE A 173 14.20 3.13 -2.46
CA ILE A 173 13.98 3.14 -3.91
C ILE A 173 13.25 4.41 -4.36
N VAL A 174 12.17 4.80 -3.69
CA VAL A 174 11.41 6.00 -4.07
C VAL A 174 12.19 7.29 -3.84
N LEU A 175 13.09 7.33 -2.86
CA LEU A 175 14.00 8.47 -2.66
C LEU A 175 15.10 8.50 -3.73
N MET A 176 15.69 7.36 -4.09
CA MET A 176 16.70 7.28 -5.15
C MET A 176 16.18 7.73 -6.51
N GLY A 177 14.90 7.50 -6.81
CA GLY A 177 14.25 8.00 -8.04
C GLY A 177 13.66 9.40 -7.92
N HIS A 178 13.79 10.07 -6.77
CA HIS A 178 13.14 11.35 -6.45
C HIS A 178 11.61 11.31 -6.67
N LEU A 179 11.00 10.11 -6.50
CA LEU A 179 9.58 9.87 -6.75
C LEU A 179 8.69 10.31 -5.56
N HIS A 180 9.27 10.42 -4.37
CA HIS A 180 8.66 10.92 -3.16
C HIS A 180 9.66 11.78 -2.38
N TYR A 181 9.15 12.73 -1.62
CA TYR A 181 9.95 13.48 -0.66
C TYR A 181 10.31 12.63 0.56
N SER A 182 11.39 12.99 1.26
CA SER A 182 11.81 12.27 2.47
C SER A 182 10.73 12.27 3.55
N ILE A 183 9.95 13.36 3.65
CA ILE A 183 8.82 13.45 4.56
C ILE A 183 7.69 12.46 4.20
N ASP A 184 7.46 12.19 2.91
CA ASP A 184 6.44 11.23 2.47
C ASP A 184 6.77 9.81 2.91
N VAL A 185 8.07 9.47 2.84
CA VAL A 185 8.58 8.17 3.29
C VAL A 185 8.53 8.04 4.79
N LEU A 186 8.98 9.07 5.51
CA LEU A 186 9.00 9.05 6.97
C LEU A 186 7.57 9.03 7.55
N SER A 187 6.69 9.90 7.06
CA SER A 187 5.30 9.98 7.51
C SER A 187 4.53 8.68 7.24
N ALA A 188 4.87 7.95 6.16
CA ALA A 188 4.24 6.68 5.85
C ALA A 188 4.31 5.68 7.01
N PHE A 189 5.41 5.62 7.76
CA PHE A 189 5.52 4.73 8.92
C PHE A 189 4.54 5.12 10.04
N PHE A 190 4.49 6.39 10.40
CA PHE A 190 3.64 6.88 11.50
C PHE A 190 2.15 6.80 11.16
N ILE A 191 1.80 7.26 9.97
CA ILE A 191 0.40 7.25 9.51
C ILE A 191 -0.10 5.81 9.35
N THR A 192 0.72 4.92 8.78
CA THR A 192 0.35 3.50 8.61
C THR A 192 0.16 2.79 9.95
N TYR A 193 0.99 3.10 10.95
CA TYR A 193 0.76 2.56 12.30
C TYR A 193 -0.59 2.98 12.87
N THR A 194 -0.98 4.23 12.66
CA THR A 194 -2.29 4.74 13.06
C THR A 194 -3.41 4.05 12.28
N ILE A 195 -3.27 3.90 10.97
CA ILE A 195 -4.22 3.19 10.09
C ILE A 195 -4.42 1.74 10.54
N TYR A 196 -3.35 1.03 10.88
CA TYR A 196 -3.44 -0.34 11.41
C TYR A 196 -4.30 -0.41 12.67
N ASN A 197 -4.11 0.51 13.61
CA ASN A 197 -4.91 0.55 14.83
C ASN A 197 -6.39 0.91 14.56
N ILE A 198 -6.64 1.84 13.65
CA ILE A 198 -8.00 2.16 13.18
C ILE A 198 -8.65 0.91 12.57
N SER A 199 -7.95 0.19 11.70
CA SER A 199 -8.46 -1.03 11.06
C SER A 199 -8.80 -2.11 12.08
N LYS A 200 -7.97 -2.31 13.10
CA LYS A 200 -8.26 -3.24 14.20
C LYS A 200 -9.50 -2.86 14.98
N TRP A 201 -9.69 -1.57 15.22
CA TRP A 201 -10.86 -1.07 15.93
C TRP A 201 -12.13 -1.21 15.10
N MET A 202 -12.10 -0.82 13.83
CA MET A 202 -13.25 -0.87 12.93
C MET A 202 -13.65 -2.31 12.58
N PHE A 203 -12.68 -3.20 12.33
CA PHE A 203 -12.90 -4.57 11.84
C PHE A 203 -12.52 -5.61 12.88
N LYS A 204 -12.96 -5.41 14.12
CA LYS A 204 -12.61 -6.26 15.27
C LYS A 204 -12.94 -7.74 15.04
N ASN A 205 -14.08 -8.05 14.40
CA ASN A 205 -14.48 -9.42 14.11
C ASN A 205 -13.56 -10.08 13.07
N ASP A 206 -13.21 -9.34 12.01
CA ASP A 206 -12.29 -9.83 10.98
C ASP A 206 -10.87 -9.98 11.53
N PHE A 207 -10.45 -9.08 12.44
CA PHE A 207 -9.17 -9.20 13.13
C PHE A 207 -9.13 -10.44 14.05
N THR A 208 -10.20 -10.73 14.78
CA THR A 208 -10.32 -11.94 15.59
C THR A 208 -10.23 -13.20 14.71
N MET A 209 -10.88 -13.18 13.55
CA MET A 209 -10.80 -14.26 12.56
C MET A 209 -9.38 -14.42 12.00
N PHE A 210 -8.70 -13.31 11.71
CA PHE A 210 -7.31 -13.29 11.25
C PHE A 210 -6.35 -13.95 12.23
N GLU A 211 -6.59 -13.80 13.53
CA GLU A 211 -5.75 -14.34 14.62
C GLU A 211 -5.96 -15.85 14.88
N LEU A 212 -6.97 -16.49 14.26
CA LEU A 212 -7.16 -17.92 14.36
C LEU A 212 -5.95 -18.69 13.80
N LYS A 213 -5.53 -19.74 14.54
CA LYS A 213 -4.39 -20.58 14.16
C LYS A 213 -4.80 -21.71 13.22
#